data_201c975620225c037c0f20dedf790b5e
#
_entry.id   201c975620225c037c0f20dedf790b5e
#
_cell.length_a   1.000
_cell.length_b   1.000
_cell.length_c   1.000
_cell.angle_alpha   90.00
_cell.angle_beta   90.00
_cell.angle_gamma   90.00
#
_symmetry.space_group_name_H-M   'P 1'
#
loop_
_entity.id
_entity.type
_entity.pdbx_description
1 polymer ?
#
loop_
_entity_poly.entity_id
_entity_poly.type
_entity_poly.pdbx_seq_one_letter_code
_entity_poly.pdbx_strand_id
1 'polypeptide(L)'
;MSGPRDESIILESLVDAASRLIDLGRDVPRDHIGDDRDDRERILWNLVVLGESSKRLSIKVRSRFADVPWSEMARTRDVVAHHYDGIIWPRVAEIIQDRLPSLLPRLASIRDTVRAEFDAAEAARDR
;
A
#
# COMPACT_ATOMS: atom_id res chain seq x y z
N MET A 1 -12.37 3.96 -27.22
CA MET A 1 -11.07 3.81 -26.56
C MET A 1 -11.02 4.64 -25.30
N SER A 2 -10.68 4.04 -24.22
CA SER A 2 -10.59 4.74 -22.94
C SER A 2 -9.40 5.68 -22.93
N GLY A 3 -9.51 6.80 -22.22
CA GLY A 3 -8.41 7.71 -21.97
C GLY A 3 -7.35 7.11 -21.04
N PRO A 4 -6.36 7.89 -20.64
CA PRO A 4 -5.35 7.44 -19.69
C PRO A 4 -5.99 6.94 -18.39
N ARG A 5 -5.40 5.89 -17.83
CA ARG A 5 -5.87 5.30 -16.57
C ARG A 5 -5.54 6.25 -15.40
N ASP A 6 -6.51 6.45 -14.53
CA ASP A 6 -6.29 7.23 -13.31
C ASP A 6 -5.65 6.36 -12.23
N GLU A 7 -4.34 6.37 -12.18
CA GLU A 7 -3.59 5.60 -11.20
C GLU A 7 -3.69 6.17 -9.78
N SER A 8 -4.25 7.38 -9.61
CA SER A 8 -4.47 7.91 -8.27
C SER A 8 -5.49 7.07 -7.48
N ILE A 9 -6.38 6.37 -8.16
CA ILE A 9 -7.34 5.45 -7.53
C ILE A 9 -6.60 4.25 -6.93
N ILE A 10 -5.62 3.71 -7.65
CA ILE A 10 -4.78 2.62 -7.14
C ILE A 10 -3.95 3.10 -5.95
N LEU A 11 -3.37 4.30 -6.07
CA LEU A 11 -2.60 4.91 -4.98
C LEU A 11 -3.45 5.19 -3.76
N GLU A 12 -4.72 5.58 -3.95
CA GLU A 12 -5.66 5.75 -2.84
C GLU A 12 -5.88 4.44 -2.08
N SER A 13 -6.10 3.33 -2.80
CA SER A 13 -6.24 2.01 -2.18
C SER A 13 -5.00 1.63 -1.39
N LEU A 14 -3.83 1.96 -1.92
CA LEU A 14 -2.55 1.67 -1.30
C LEU A 14 -2.36 2.50 -0.01
N VAL A 15 -2.64 3.79 -0.06
CA VAL A 15 -2.58 4.69 1.10
C VAL A 15 -3.57 4.24 2.18
N ASP A 16 -4.78 3.88 1.76
CA ASP A 16 -5.83 3.43 2.68
C ASP A 16 -5.41 2.13 3.40
N ALA A 17 -4.89 1.15 2.65
CA ALA A 17 -4.41 -0.10 3.24
C ALA A 17 -3.25 0.15 4.21
N ALA A 18 -2.28 0.99 3.84
CA ALA A 18 -1.17 1.35 4.71
C ALA A 18 -1.64 2.03 6.00
N SER A 19 -2.59 2.95 5.87
CA SER A 19 -3.16 3.66 7.01
C SER A 19 -3.88 2.71 7.99
N ARG A 20 -4.65 1.76 7.46
CA ARG A 20 -5.35 0.76 8.28
C ARG A 20 -4.37 -0.17 8.99
N LEU A 21 -3.31 -0.58 8.31
CA LEU A 21 -2.26 -1.41 8.91
C LEU A 21 -1.57 -0.69 10.07
N ILE A 22 -1.26 0.59 9.88
CA ILE A 22 -0.66 1.41 10.93
C ILE A 22 -1.59 1.48 12.15
N ASP A 23 -2.88 1.72 11.92
CA ASP A 23 -3.86 1.80 13.00
C ASP A 23 -4.00 0.47 13.75
N LEU A 24 -3.98 -0.65 13.03
CA LEU A 24 -4.06 -1.98 13.63
C LEU A 24 -2.86 -2.33 14.51
N GLY A 25 -1.70 -1.75 14.24
CA GLY A 25 -0.50 -1.95 15.05
C GLY A 25 -0.26 -0.90 16.11
N ARG A 26 -1.09 0.16 16.15
CA ARG A 26 -0.89 1.26 17.10
C ARG A 26 -1.12 0.78 18.53
N ASP A 27 -0.17 1.09 19.40
CA ASP A 27 -0.22 0.75 20.82
C ASP A 27 -0.25 -0.76 21.12
N VAL A 28 0.00 -1.60 20.11
CA VAL A 28 0.14 -3.03 20.30
C VAL A 28 1.60 -3.37 20.54
N PRO A 29 1.96 -4.09 21.62
CA PRO A 29 3.34 -4.53 21.80
C PRO A 29 3.80 -5.34 20.59
N ARG A 30 5.05 -5.15 20.19
CA ARG A 30 5.58 -5.72 18.94
C ARG A 30 5.41 -7.24 18.85
N ASP A 31 5.63 -7.93 19.93
CA ASP A 31 5.52 -9.39 19.99
C ASP A 31 4.08 -9.90 20.12
N HIS A 32 3.11 -9.00 20.21
CA HIS A 32 1.67 -9.33 20.25
C HIS A 32 0.94 -9.04 18.93
N ILE A 33 1.63 -8.50 17.93
CA ILE A 33 1.06 -8.28 16.61
C ILE A 33 0.64 -9.64 16.02
N GLY A 34 -0.63 -9.75 15.67
CA GLY A 34 -1.19 -10.99 15.10
C GLY A 34 -1.78 -11.95 16.13
N ASP A 35 -1.75 -11.62 17.42
CA ASP A 35 -2.32 -12.49 18.46
C ASP A 35 -3.85 -12.48 18.44
N ASP A 36 -4.46 -11.31 18.30
CA ASP A 36 -5.90 -11.19 18.19
C ASP A 36 -6.37 -11.69 16.83
N ARG A 37 -7.33 -12.61 16.83
CA ARG A 37 -7.80 -13.27 15.60
C ARG A 37 -8.39 -12.29 14.60
N ASP A 38 -9.26 -11.39 15.07
CA ASP A 38 -9.92 -10.43 14.17
C ASP A 38 -8.92 -9.44 13.60
N ASP A 39 -8.02 -8.94 14.42
CA ASP A 39 -6.95 -8.05 13.97
C ASP A 39 -6.02 -8.76 13.00
N ARG A 40 -5.68 -10.02 13.26
CA ARG A 40 -4.85 -10.83 12.37
C ARG A 40 -5.46 -10.92 10.97
N GLU A 41 -6.75 -11.21 10.89
CA GLU A 41 -7.45 -11.30 9.59
C GLU A 41 -7.47 -9.97 8.86
N ARG A 42 -7.69 -8.87 9.58
CA ARG A 42 -7.64 -7.52 8.98
C ARG A 42 -6.25 -7.15 8.51
N ILE A 43 -5.23 -7.50 9.29
CA ILE A 43 -3.83 -7.29 8.90
C ILE A 43 -3.52 -8.04 7.61
N LEU A 44 -3.84 -9.32 7.55
CA LEU A 44 -3.55 -10.15 6.38
C LEU A 44 -4.27 -9.63 5.13
N TRP A 45 -5.54 -9.25 5.26
CA TRP A 45 -6.29 -8.67 4.14
C TRP A 45 -5.65 -7.38 3.63
N ASN A 46 -5.29 -6.48 4.53
CA ASN A 46 -4.68 -5.20 4.14
C ASN A 46 -3.28 -5.37 3.55
N LEU A 47 -2.52 -6.38 3.97
CA LEU A 47 -1.25 -6.72 3.33
C LEU A 47 -1.47 -7.19 1.89
N VAL A 48 -2.53 -7.96 1.63
CA VAL A 48 -2.90 -8.37 0.27
C VAL A 48 -3.26 -7.14 -0.57
N VAL A 49 -4.09 -6.25 -0.05
CA VAL A 49 -4.49 -5.01 -0.76
C VAL A 49 -3.26 -4.14 -1.06
N LEU A 50 -2.37 -3.98 -0.08
CA LEU A 50 -1.13 -3.22 -0.25
C LEU A 50 -0.28 -3.79 -1.39
N GLY A 51 -0.07 -5.09 -1.39
CA GLY A 51 0.73 -5.78 -2.40
C GLY A 51 0.10 -5.75 -3.78
N GLU A 52 -1.20 -6.04 -3.87
CA GLU A 52 -1.93 -6.02 -5.14
C GLU A 52 -1.97 -4.62 -5.74
N SER A 53 -2.21 -3.61 -4.93
CA SER A 53 -2.23 -2.21 -5.40
C SER A 53 -0.85 -1.81 -5.95
N SER A 54 0.22 -2.21 -5.26
CA SER A 54 1.58 -1.95 -5.73
C SER A 54 1.86 -2.60 -7.09
N LYS A 55 1.40 -3.85 -7.28
CA LYS A 55 1.56 -4.57 -8.55
C LYS A 55 0.79 -3.93 -9.70
N ARG A 56 -0.35 -3.32 -9.41
CA ARG A 56 -1.23 -2.73 -10.43
C ARG A 56 -0.75 -1.37 -10.93
N LEU A 57 0.15 -0.72 -10.22
CA LEU A 57 0.75 0.53 -10.69
C LEU A 57 1.58 0.28 -11.95
N SER A 58 1.54 1.21 -12.88
CA SER A 58 2.34 1.13 -14.11
C SER A 58 3.83 1.21 -13.81
N ILE A 59 4.64 0.66 -14.69
CA ILE A 59 6.10 0.81 -14.64
C ILE A 59 6.48 2.29 -14.66
N LYS A 60 5.74 3.10 -15.41
CA LYS A 60 5.96 4.54 -15.52
C LYS A 60 5.87 5.23 -14.15
N VAL A 61 4.80 4.96 -13.40
CA VAL A 61 4.62 5.54 -12.05
C VAL A 61 5.69 5.03 -11.10
N ARG A 62 5.93 3.72 -11.07
CA ARG A 62 6.93 3.13 -10.17
C ARG A 62 8.34 3.64 -10.46
N SER A 63 8.70 3.79 -11.72
CA SER A 63 10.02 4.32 -12.10
C SER A 63 10.17 5.79 -11.77
N ARG A 64 9.10 6.55 -11.94
CA ARG A 64 9.09 7.99 -11.64
C ARG A 64 9.31 8.25 -10.15
N PHE A 65 8.75 7.41 -9.29
CA PHE A 65 8.83 7.54 -7.83
C PHE A 65 9.66 6.39 -7.25
N ALA A 66 10.86 6.20 -7.79
CA ALA A 66 11.72 5.07 -7.48
C ALA A 66 12.27 5.07 -6.04
N ASP A 67 12.06 6.15 -5.28
CA ASP A 67 12.41 6.21 -3.86
C ASP A 67 11.51 5.32 -2.97
N VAL A 68 10.36 4.90 -3.49
CA VAL A 68 9.46 3.99 -2.78
C VAL A 68 9.83 2.54 -3.10
N PRO A 69 9.88 1.65 -2.10
CA PRO A 69 10.23 0.24 -2.34
C PRO A 69 9.04 -0.57 -2.88
N TRP A 70 8.61 -0.27 -4.10
CA TRP A 70 7.42 -0.88 -4.72
C TRP A 70 7.51 -2.41 -4.78
N SER A 71 8.69 -2.97 -5.07
CA SER A 71 8.86 -4.43 -5.15
C SER A 71 8.69 -5.11 -3.80
N GLU A 72 9.18 -4.50 -2.73
CA GLU A 72 8.99 -5.03 -1.38
C GLU A 72 7.51 -5.00 -1.01
N MET A 73 6.82 -3.91 -1.33
CA MET A 73 5.39 -3.76 -1.05
C MET A 73 4.58 -4.79 -1.83
N ALA A 74 4.92 -5.01 -3.10
CA ALA A 74 4.26 -6.02 -3.93
C ALA A 74 4.42 -7.43 -3.35
N ARG A 75 5.58 -7.75 -2.78
CA ARG A 75 5.85 -9.06 -2.19
C ARG A 75 5.05 -9.36 -0.93
N THR A 76 4.48 -8.35 -0.27
CA THR A 76 3.64 -8.60 0.92
C THR A 76 2.43 -9.48 0.58
N ARG A 77 1.86 -9.29 -0.60
CA ARG A 77 0.76 -10.12 -1.09
C ARG A 77 1.20 -11.58 -1.27
N ASP A 78 2.38 -11.79 -1.84
CA ASP A 78 2.88 -13.14 -2.11
C ASP A 78 3.19 -13.89 -0.81
N VAL A 79 3.70 -13.21 0.20
CA VAL A 79 3.94 -13.79 1.52
C VAL A 79 2.64 -14.34 2.11
N VAL A 80 1.56 -13.56 2.06
CA VAL A 80 0.26 -13.99 2.57
C VAL A 80 -0.32 -15.12 1.73
N ALA A 81 -0.27 -14.98 0.38
CA ALA A 81 -0.89 -15.94 -0.53
C ALA A 81 -0.22 -17.31 -0.51
N HIS A 82 1.11 -17.36 -0.36
CA HIS A 82 1.87 -18.59 -0.46
C HIS A 82 2.32 -19.16 0.88
N HIS A 83 2.27 -18.37 1.95
CA HIS A 83 2.80 -18.75 3.26
C HIS A 83 1.81 -18.45 4.39
N TYR A 84 0.50 -18.60 4.12
CA TYR A 84 -0.54 -18.25 5.10
C TYR A 84 -0.29 -18.89 6.47
N ASP A 85 0.08 -20.18 6.50
CA ASP A 85 0.35 -20.89 7.73
C ASP A 85 1.76 -20.65 8.30
N GLY A 86 2.62 -20.00 7.52
CA GLY A 86 4.02 -19.74 7.88
C GLY A 86 4.36 -18.28 7.97
N ILE A 87 3.40 -17.42 8.26
CA ILE A 87 3.64 -15.98 8.36
C ILE A 87 4.59 -15.68 9.51
N ILE A 88 5.62 -14.93 9.21
CA ILE A 88 6.62 -14.50 10.20
C ILE A 88 6.13 -13.19 10.80
N TRP A 89 5.41 -13.26 11.91
CA TRP A 89 4.79 -12.12 12.55
C TRP A 89 5.76 -11.00 12.99
N PRO A 90 6.99 -11.29 13.46
CA PRO A 90 7.95 -10.23 13.73
C PRO A 90 8.26 -9.34 12.51
N ARG A 91 8.26 -9.90 11.30
CA ARG A 91 8.42 -9.12 10.06
C ARG A 91 7.21 -8.27 9.77
N VAL A 92 6.02 -8.81 10.00
CA VAL A 92 4.77 -8.06 9.83
C VAL A 92 4.76 -6.87 10.80
N ALA A 93 5.16 -7.09 12.04
CA ALA A 93 5.25 -6.04 13.04
C ALA A 93 6.21 -4.92 12.61
N GLU A 94 7.37 -5.28 12.06
CA GLU A 94 8.33 -4.31 11.53
C GLU A 94 7.71 -3.46 10.39
N ILE A 95 7.01 -4.11 9.47
CA ILE A 95 6.32 -3.42 8.37
C ILE A 95 5.32 -2.41 8.93
N ILE A 96 4.46 -2.85 9.85
CA ILE A 96 3.35 -2.05 10.36
C ILE A 96 3.84 -0.92 11.27
N GLN A 97 4.79 -1.20 12.15
CA GLN A 97 5.19 -0.27 13.20
C GLN A 97 6.36 0.63 12.81
N ASP A 98 7.22 0.18 11.89
CA ASP A 98 8.41 0.93 11.51
C ASP A 98 8.35 1.43 10.06
N ARG A 99 8.15 0.54 9.10
CA ARG A 99 8.30 0.88 7.68
C ARG A 99 7.15 1.68 7.12
N LEU A 100 5.90 1.26 7.35
CA LEU A 100 4.74 1.95 6.80
C LEU A 100 4.56 3.35 7.37
N PRO A 101 4.76 3.60 8.68
CA PRO A 101 4.67 4.98 9.18
C PRO A 101 5.66 5.94 8.50
N SER A 102 6.84 5.46 8.14
CA SER A 102 7.83 6.27 7.42
C SER A 102 7.42 6.53 5.97
N LEU A 103 6.75 5.58 5.33
CA LEU A 103 6.37 5.65 3.92
C LEU A 103 5.06 6.39 3.68
N LEU A 104 4.14 6.37 4.62
CA LEU A 104 2.78 6.86 4.43
C LEU A 104 2.72 8.32 3.93
N PRO A 105 3.46 9.28 4.50
CA PRO A 105 3.43 10.65 3.98
C PRO A 105 3.87 10.74 2.51
N ARG A 106 4.87 9.95 2.14
CA ARG A 106 5.36 9.94 0.75
C ARG A 106 4.33 9.34 -0.19
N LEU A 107 3.70 8.24 0.20
CA LEU A 107 2.65 7.61 -0.61
C LEU A 107 1.46 8.55 -0.81
N ALA A 108 1.05 9.24 0.23
CA ALA A 108 -0.03 10.23 0.15
C ALA A 108 0.34 11.39 -0.78
N SER A 109 1.57 11.87 -0.71
CA SER A 109 2.08 12.94 -1.58
C SER A 109 2.08 12.50 -3.05
N ILE A 110 2.50 11.27 -3.33
CA ILE A 110 2.51 10.71 -4.69
C ILE A 110 1.07 10.61 -5.22
N ARG A 111 0.14 10.10 -4.41
CA ARG A 111 -1.27 10.05 -4.76
C ARG A 111 -1.79 11.42 -5.15
N ASP A 112 -1.51 12.42 -4.36
CA ASP A 112 -2.00 13.79 -4.60
C ASP A 112 -1.41 14.37 -5.88
N THR A 113 -0.12 14.13 -6.13
CA THR A 113 0.56 14.58 -7.36
C THR A 113 -0.07 13.95 -8.60
N VAL A 114 -0.23 12.62 -8.58
CA VAL A 114 -0.80 11.88 -9.72
C VAL A 114 -2.25 12.28 -9.96
N ARG A 115 -3.02 12.48 -8.89
CA ARG A 115 -4.42 12.93 -8.99
C ARG A 115 -4.53 14.31 -9.61
N ALA A 116 -3.71 15.24 -9.15
CA ALA A 116 -3.71 16.62 -9.67
C ALA A 116 -3.34 16.66 -11.15
N GLU A 117 -2.37 15.85 -11.55
CA GLU A 117 -1.95 15.77 -12.96
C GLU A 117 -3.03 15.14 -13.83
N PHE A 118 -3.70 14.10 -13.34
CA PHE A 118 -4.81 13.47 -14.06
C PHE A 118 -5.96 14.46 -14.23
N ASP A 119 -6.36 15.15 -13.18
CA ASP A 119 -7.43 16.13 -13.21
C ASP A 119 -7.11 17.28 -14.17
N ALA A 120 -5.87 17.77 -14.18
CA ALA A 120 -5.42 18.81 -15.09
C ALA A 120 -5.48 18.35 -16.56
N ALA A 121 -5.08 17.09 -16.81
CA ALA A 121 -5.14 16.50 -18.15
C ALA A 121 -6.59 16.31 -18.63
N GLU A 122 -7.49 15.89 -17.75
CA GLU A 122 -8.91 15.76 -18.06
C GLU A 122 -9.53 17.12 -18.36
N ALA A 123 -9.23 18.14 -17.56
CA ALA A 123 -9.71 19.50 -17.80
C ALA A 123 -9.23 20.05 -19.14
N ALA A 124 -7.98 19.78 -19.52
CA ALA A 124 -7.42 20.22 -20.81
C ALA A 124 -8.08 19.50 -22.00
N ARG A 125 -8.52 18.23 -21.82
CA ARG A 125 -9.20 17.48 -22.88
C ARG A 125 -10.65 17.94 -23.12
N ASP A 126 -11.27 18.54 -22.10
CA ASP A 126 -12.65 19.03 -22.18
C ASP A 126 -12.76 20.42 -22.80
N ARG A 127 -11.65 21.04 -23.18
CA ARG A 127 -11.63 22.36 -23.83
C ARG A 127 -11.81 22.28 -25.35
#